data_6892a40776510d02ac91a2ff9b10235b
#
_entry.id   6892a40776510d02ac91a2ff9b10235b
#
_cell.length_a   1.000
_cell.length_b   1.000
_cell.length_c   1.000
_cell.angle_alpha   90.00
_cell.angle_beta   90.00
_cell.angle_gamma   90.00
#
_symmetry.space_group_name_H-M   'P 1'
#
loop_
_entity.id
_entity.type
_entity.pdbx_description
1 polymer ?
#
loop_
_entity_poly.entity_id
_entity_poly.type
_entity_poly.pdbx_seq_one_letter_code
_entity_poly.pdbx_strand_id
1 'polypeptide(L)'
;MRSPLLADIGRYPVKGLGGESLDEAFLGPDGLRFDRLLGLANDAIPLESFGSWTSHEAFHALDTRPDLGGYSARISRKAGGVPGPTGGAELVLTARDGEELRVRLREDCRLDDDHCVTSRIQHWFGSPGRTARLVSSGSHLWDFADVPISIINLATVRDIARVAKTPLDPRRFRANLYIDGLAPWAEFGFPGGRLRIGEVDLDVLRPVERCRATAVDPVTGDTEVNVPGILVGHFGHLYCGVYAQVRTPGSLRIGQHVHVGPRRTLTYASQGLSEAEMASAPRMARVTSVSRPAITATSVELDDPSPALAAARPGQYLRVHRTDLDAPGWRNYTISRSGDGLARITAEYREGGVVSPWLSGLREDERVLVTGPFGDAVMDAEEDRRLLVLTAGIGVTQALAMAHALVAAHSERPVDFVHVVRDIESLPHWDELQRAAARLRRARLHLYVTRPRQEDAAVEHNPGRPDGTLIAGILTDPASTEVHMCGSISFVTDMRAAAQAAGVPTSSIRYDAFYSPRTVDLTPRPAPHAGPFQVTYRASGVTAKWSAESGTLLELAQSQGLTLPAGCRAGVCGTCAATVHGRTAYLTDPLVEPRGGQVLLCCSVPTADLVVDEN
;
A
#
# COMPACT_ATOMS: atom_id res chain seq x y z
N MET A 1 -17.91 -8.95 -23.30
CA MET A 1 -17.96 -8.01 -22.16
C MET A 1 -18.70 -6.76 -22.63
N ARG A 2 -19.52 -6.15 -21.76
CA ARG A 2 -20.12 -4.84 -22.07
C ARG A 2 -19.02 -3.80 -22.09
N SER A 3 -19.10 -2.82 -23.02
CA SER A 3 -18.15 -1.70 -23.00
C SER A 3 -18.28 -0.91 -21.70
N PRO A 4 -17.17 -0.50 -21.07
CA PRO A 4 -17.24 0.24 -19.81
C PRO A 4 -17.95 1.59 -19.99
N LEU A 5 -18.70 1.99 -18.96
CA LEU A 5 -19.53 3.18 -18.96
C LEU A 5 -19.24 4.04 -17.73
N LEU A 6 -19.39 5.37 -17.87
CA LEU A 6 -19.47 6.30 -16.74
C LEU A 6 -20.82 6.08 -16.02
N ALA A 7 -20.77 5.52 -14.82
CA ALA A 7 -21.95 5.13 -14.06
C ALA A 7 -22.46 6.21 -13.11
N ASP A 8 -21.55 7.04 -12.55
CA ASP A 8 -21.90 8.15 -11.65
C ASP A 8 -20.81 9.23 -11.69
N ILE A 9 -21.19 10.48 -11.37
CA ILE A 9 -20.29 11.63 -11.23
C ILE A 9 -20.49 12.21 -9.82
N GLY A 10 -19.47 12.07 -8.96
CA GLY A 10 -19.48 12.56 -7.58
C GLY A 10 -18.84 13.94 -7.45
N ARG A 11 -19.52 14.88 -6.81
CA ARG A 11 -18.97 16.18 -6.43
C ARG A 11 -19.01 16.33 -4.91
N TYR A 12 -17.92 16.77 -4.32
CA TYR A 12 -17.74 16.96 -2.88
C TYR A 12 -17.34 18.41 -2.57
N PRO A 13 -18.29 19.35 -2.46
CA PRO A 13 -17.98 20.78 -2.32
C PRO A 13 -17.12 21.11 -1.12
N VAL A 14 -17.28 20.35 -0.02
CA VAL A 14 -16.54 20.54 1.24
C VAL A 14 -15.68 19.31 1.53
N LYS A 15 -14.38 19.55 1.72
CA LYS A 15 -13.42 18.50 2.14
C LYS A 15 -13.89 17.88 3.48
N GLY A 16 -13.94 16.54 3.55
CA GLY A 16 -14.38 15.82 4.75
C GLY A 16 -15.88 15.50 4.82
N LEU A 17 -16.77 16.24 4.14
CA LEU A 17 -18.21 15.98 4.16
C LEU A 17 -18.68 15.10 2.97
N GLY A 18 -19.86 14.51 3.10
CA GLY A 18 -20.56 13.84 1.99
C GLY A 18 -20.79 14.80 0.82
N GLY A 19 -20.97 14.24 -0.37
CA GLY A 19 -21.16 14.99 -1.62
C GLY A 19 -22.52 14.73 -2.27
N GLU A 20 -22.59 15.05 -3.54
CA GLU A 20 -23.75 14.88 -4.40
C GLU A 20 -23.41 14.11 -5.68
N SER A 21 -24.38 13.41 -6.23
CA SER A 21 -24.30 12.79 -7.57
C SER A 21 -24.85 13.76 -8.62
N LEU A 22 -24.23 13.78 -9.80
CA LEU A 22 -24.58 14.63 -10.92
C LEU A 22 -24.84 13.76 -12.16
N ASP A 23 -25.92 14.06 -12.89
CA ASP A 23 -26.22 13.41 -14.19
C ASP A 23 -25.28 13.91 -15.28
N GLU A 24 -24.84 15.16 -15.17
CA GLU A 24 -23.94 15.84 -16.11
C GLU A 24 -23.03 16.82 -15.38
N ALA A 25 -21.79 16.93 -15.83
CA ALA A 25 -20.82 17.87 -15.27
C ALA A 25 -19.82 18.34 -16.32
N PHE A 26 -19.34 19.57 -16.19
CA PHE A 26 -18.22 20.08 -16.96
C PHE A 26 -16.92 19.89 -16.19
N LEU A 27 -15.94 19.24 -16.81
CA LEU A 27 -14.57 19.17 -16.32
C LEU A 27 -13.73 20.27 -16.97
N GLY A 28 -13.27 21.20 -16.15
CA GLY A 28 -12.28 22.20 -16.56
C GLY A 28 -10.84 21.66 -16.44
N PRO A 29 -9.83 22.46 -16.80
CA PRO A 29 -8.42 22.09 -16.59
C PRO A 29 -8.10 21.74 -15.13
N ASP A 30 -8.75 22.43 -14.19
CA ASP A 30 -8.60 22.27 -12.73
C ASP A 30 -9.62 21.26 -12.15
N GLY A 31 -10.14 20.34 -12.98
CA GLY A 31 -11.05 19.30 -12.53
C GLY A 31 -12.53 19.69 -12.52
N LEU A 32 -13.29 19.08 -11.60
CA LEU A 32 -14.73 19.26 -11.48
C LEU A 32 -15.05 20.55 -10.72
N ARG A 33 -15.85 21.40 -11.35
CA ARG A 33 -16.22 22.70 -10.77
C ARG A 33 -16.90 22.55 -9.41
N PHE A 34 -16.49 23.35 -8.42
CA PHE A 34 -16.93 23.34 -7.01
C PHE A 34 -16.56 22.08 -6.24
N ASP A 35 -15.71 21.21 -6.77
CA ASP A 35 -15.24 20.04 -6.03
C ASP A 35 -14.12 20.43 -5.06
N ARG A 36 -14.24 20.08 -3.78
CA ARG A 36 -13.30 20.39 -2.69
C ARG A 36 -12.86 21.87 -2.66
N LEU A 37 -13.79 22.74 -2.96
CA LEU A 37 -13.56 24.19 -2.94
C LEU A 37 -13.41 24.72 -1.52
N LEU A 38 -14.06 24.07 -0.56
CA LEU A 38 -14.16 24.45 0.84
C LEU A 38 -13.64 23.35 1.74
N GLY A 39 -13.22 23.72 2.96
CA GLY A 39 -12.81 22.76 3.99
C GLY A 39 -13.20 23.25 5.39
N LEU A 40 -13.34 22.31 6.31
CA LEU A 40 -13.54 22.62 7.74
C LEU A 40 -12.15 22.74 8.39
N ALA A 41 -11.63 23.97 8.47
CA ALA A 41 -10.33 24.23 9.08
C ALA A 41 -10.35 23.94 10.58
N ASN A 42 -9.27 23.36 11.07
CA ASN A 42 -8.96 23.22 12.49
C ASN A 42 -8.02 24.35 12.96
N ASP A 43 -7.57 24.32 14.21
CA ASP A 43 -6.70 25.34 14.79
C ASP A 43 -5.21 25.20 14.43
N ALA A 44 -4.83 24.17 13.65
CA ALA A 44 -3.43 23.85 13.37
C ALA A 44 -2.74 24.87 12.45
N ILE A 45 -3.50 25.61 11.62
CA ILE A 45 -2.95 26.56 10.64
C ILE A 45 -3.71 27.90 10.72
N PRO A 46 -2.98 29.05 10.75
CA PRO A 46 -3.59 30.37 10.69
C PRO A 46 -4.38 30.60 9.39
N LEU A 47 -5.52 31.28 9.46
CA LEU A 47 -6.38 31.56 8.29
C LEU A 47 -5.68 32.28 7.14
N GLU A 48 -4.67 33.07 7.43
CA GLU A 48 -3.86 33.83 6.46
C GLU A 48 -3.05 32.91 5.53
N SER A 49 -2.86 31.65 5.92
CA SER A 49 -2.10 30.65 5.17
C SER A 49 -2.89 29.97 4.06
N PHE A 50 -4.20 30.22 3.92
CA PHE A 50 -5.08 29.57 2.94
C PHE A 50 -5.09 30.25 1.55
N GLY A 51 -3.98 30.82 1.11
CA GLY A 51 -3.84 31.44 -0.22
C GLY A 51 -3.36 30.51 -1.35
N SER A 52 -2.97 29.27 -1.00
CA SER A 52 -2.45 28.26 -1.93
C SER A 52 -2.97 26.87 -1.53
N TRP A 53 -2.51 25.82 -2.22
CA TRP A 53 -2.78 24.43 -1.80
C TRP A 53 -2.33 24.22 -0.35
N THR A 54 -3.18 23.58 0.45
CA THR A 54 -2.96 23.39 1.88
C THR A 54 -3.10 21.92 2.23
N SER A 55 -2.16 21.38 3.03
CA SER A 55 -2.16 20.00 3.49
C SER A 55 -3.47 19.59 4.16
N HIS A 56 -3.85 18.33 4.04
CA HIS A 56 -5.05 17.76 4.66
C HIS A 56 -5.06 17.89 6.19
N GLU A 57 -3.91 17.98 6.84
CA GLU A 57 -3.76 18.13 8.30
C GLU A 57 -4.36 19.41 8.85
N ALA A 58 -4.51 20.43 8.00
CA ALA A 58 -5.16 21.69 8.34
C ALA A 58 -6.68 21.59 8.51
N PHE A 59 -7.27 20.46 8.14
CA PHE A 59 -8.71 20.28 8.06
C PHE A 59 -9.20 19.15 8.96
N HIS A 60 -10.43 19.28 9.44
CA HIS A 60 -11.17 18.16 9.95
C HIS A 60 -11.51 17.20 8.80
N ALA A 61 -11.08 15.97 8.90
CA ALA A 61 -11.25 14.95 7.85
C ALA A 61 -11.80 13.65 8.45
N LEU A 62 -12.42 12.81 7.62
CA LEU A 62 -13.10 11.57 8.04
C LEU A 62 -12.18 10.53 8.70
N ASP A 63 -10.89 10.56 8.41
CA ASP A 63 -9.91 9.65 9.02
C ASP A 63 -9.63 9.98 10.50
N THR A 64 -9.79 11.25 10.89
CA THR A 64 -9.63 11.75 12.26
C THR A 64 -10.96 12.06 12.94
N ARG A 65 -12.01 12.33 12.15
CA ARG A 65 -13.35 12.73 12.57
C ARG A 65 -14.42 11.91 11.85
N PRO A 66 -14.60 10.61 12.17
CA PRO A 66 -15.64 9.79 11.57
C PRO A 66 -17.06 10.35 11.78
N ASP A 67 -17.25 11.13 12.84
CA ASP A 67 -18.51 11.84 13.14
C ASP A 67 -18.92 12.86 12.06
N LEU A 68 -18.03 13.25 11.14
CA LEU A 68 -18.38 14.02 9.94
C LEU A 68 -19.19 13.22 8.93
N GLY A 69 -19.15 11.88 9.00
CA GLY A 69 -20.04 11.03 8.22
C GLY A 69 -21.51 11.31 8.54
N GLY A 70 -22.37 11.25 7.53
CA GLY A 70 -23.78 11.63 7.65
C GLY A 70 -24.05 13.13 7.49
N TYR A 71 -23.02 13.99 7.48
CA TYR A 71 -23.16 15.36 6.98
C TYR A 71 -22.86 15.41 5.49
N SER A 72 -23.63 16.16 4.72
CA SER A 72 -23.42 16.31 3.29
C SER A 72 -23.39 17.75 2.82
N ALA A 73 -22.80 17.97 1.66
CA ALA A 73 -22.70 19.27 1.02
C ALA A 73 -23.09 19.15 -0.46
N ARG A 74 -23.90 20.09 -0.95
CA ARG A 74 -24.28 20.20 -2.36
C ARG A 74 -24.30 21.65 -2.82
N ILE A 75 -24.19 21.85 -4.13
CA ILE A 75 -24.30 23.19 -4.74
C ILE A 75 -25.68 23.36 -5.34
N SER A 76 -26.42 24.33 -4.85
CA SER A 76 -27.70 24.75 -5.43
C SER A 76 -27.50 25.99 -6.32
N ARG A 77 -28.18 26.05 -7.46
CA ARG A 77 -28.24 27.23 -8.31
C ARG A 77 -29.66 27.74 -8.37
N LYS A 78 -29.88 29.03 -8.19
CA LYS A 78 -31.22 29.64 -8.39
C LYS A 78 -31.53 29.63 -9.89
N ALA A 79 -32.71 29.20 -10.26
CA ALA A 79 -33.25 29.36 -11.60
C ALA A 79 -33.34 30.88 -11.91
N GLY A 80 -32.71 31.32 -13.00
CA GLY A 80 -32.71 32.74 -13.40
C GLY A 80 -31.57 33.58 -12.84
N GLY A 81 -30.55 32.99 -12.21
CA GLY A 81 -29.36 33.70 -11.73
C GLY A 81 -28.53 34.34 -12.83
N VAL A 82 -27.91 35.49 -12.54
CA VAL A 82 -27.05 36.23 -13.49
C VAL A 82 -25.89 35.37 -13.95
N PRO A 83 -25.54 35.40 -15.27
CA PRO A 83 -24.35 34.72 -15.77
C PRO A 83 -23.08 35.28 -15.11
N GLY A 84 -22.40 34.46 -14.30
CA GLY A 84 -21.14 34.80 -13.65
C GLY A 84 -20.41 33.50 -13.21
N PRO A 85 -19.16 33.57 -12.76
CA PRO A 85 -18.39 32.40 -12.35
C PRO A 85 -19.08 31.51 -11.35
N THR A 86 -19.87 32.05 -10.41
CA THR A 86 -20.71 31.30 -9.47
C THR A 86 -22.19 31.27 -9.89
N GLY A 87 -22.66 32.21 -10.72
CA GLY A 87 -24.05 32.27 -11.21
C GLY A 87 -25.09 32.31 -10.09
N GLY A 88 -24.78 32.91 -8.91
CA GLY A 88 -25.63 32.91 -7.73
C GLY A 88 -25.71 31.51 -7.05
N ALA A 89 -24.64 30.75 -7.09
CA ALA A 89 -24.57 29.45 -6.41
C ALA A 89 -24.63 29.57 -4.89
N GLU A 90 -25.34 28.66 -4.29
CA GLU A 90 -25.40 28.50 -2.83
C GLU A 90 -24.82 27.13 -2.46
N LEU A 91 -23.95 27.09 -1.44
CA LEU A 91 -23.60 25.87 -0.74
C LEU A 91 -24.75 25.51 0.21
N VAL A 92 -25.23 24.31 0.12
CA VAL A 92 -26.22 23.75 1.06
C VAL A 92 -25.56 22.63 1.84
N LEU A 93 -25.38 22.85 3.13
CA LEU A 93 -24.93 21.84 4.07
C LEU A 93 -26.15 21.19 4.72
N THR A 94 -26.14 19.87 4.81
CA THR A 94 -27.23 19.10 5.45
C THR A 94 -26.66 18.29 6.60
N ALA A 95 -27.21 18.48 7.78
CA ALA A 95 -26.87 17.72 8.98
C ALA A 95 -27.56 16.35 9.01
N ARG A 96 -27.16 15.47 9.93
CA ARG A 96 -27.71 14.11 10.08
C ARG A 96 -29.22 14.06 10.35
N ASP A 97 -29.74 15.06 11.03
CA ASP A 97 -31.18 15.21 11.34
C ASP A 97 -31.97 15.86 10.21
N GLY A 98 -31.32 16.20 9.10
CA GLY A 98 -31.93 16.86 7.94
C GLY A 98 -31.96 18.37 8.01
N GLU A 99 -31.42 19.01 9.08
CA GLU A 99 -31.29 20.47 9.14
C GLU A 99 -30.39 20.99 8.01
N GLU A 100 -30.81 22.04 7.30
CA GLU A 100 -30.05 22.65 6.21
C GLU A 100 -29.49 24.04 6.62
N LEU A 101 -28.21 24.25 6.31
CA LEU A 101 -27.56 25.54 6.36
C LEU A 101 -27.20 25.98 4.93
N ARG A 102 -27.70 27.13 4.49
CA ARG A 102 -27.46 27.70 3.16
C ARG A 102 -26.48 28.85 3.24
N VAL A 103 -25.43 28.78 2.45
CA VAL A 103 -24.36 29.76 2.42
C VAL A 103 -24.16 30.25 1.00
N ARG A 104 -24.22 31.55 0.78
CA ARG A 104 -23.97 32.15 -0.54
C ARG A 104 -22.49 32.08 -0.87
N LEU A 105 -22.19 31.73 -2.11
CA LEU A 105 -20.84 31.79 -2.67
C LEU A 105 -20.69 33.09 -3.47
N ARG A 106 -19.63 33.83 -3.18
CA ARG A 106 -19.23 35.04 -3.92
C ARG A 106 -18.75 34.66 -5.33
N GLU A 107 -18.60 35.65 -6.21
CA GLU A 107 -18.12 35.44 -7.58
C GLU A 107 -16.71 34.81 -7.63
N ASP A 108 -15.86 35.11 -6.65
CA ASP A 108 -14.54 34.52 -6.46
C ASP A 108 -14.56 33.13 -5.79
N CYS A 109 -15.74 32.53 -5.65
CA CYS A 109 -15.97 31.25 -4.96
C CYS A 109 -15.67 31.29 -3.46
N ARG A 110 -15.46 32.45 -2.85
CA ARG A 110 -15.32 32.63 -1.39
C ARG A 110 -16.69 32.69 -0.72
N LEU A 111 -16.66 32.45 0.57
CA LEU A 111 -17.85 32.60 1.43
C LEU A 111 -18.16 34.07 1.66
N ASP A 112 -19.43 34.42 1.71
CA ASP A 112 -19.85 35.68 2.37
C ASP A 112 -19.59 35.53 3.87
N ASP A 113 -18.95 36.55 4.46
CA ASP A 113 -18.59 36.55 5.87
C ASP A 113 -19.87 36.81 6.69
N ASP A 114 -20.56 35.74 7.07
CA ASP A 114 -21.79 35.78 7.85
C ASP A 114 -21.56 35.17 9.23
N HIS A 115 -21.69 35.98 10.25
CA HIS A 115 -21.54 35.57 11.64
C HIS A 115 -22.49 34.42 12.03
N CYS A 116 -23.67 34.35 11.42
CA CYS A 116 -24.64 33.27 11.63
C CYS A 116 -24.11 31.94 11.10
N VAL A 117 -23.46 31.93 9.91
CA VAL A 117 -22.81 30.77 9.34
C VAL A 117 -21.69 30.26 10.24
N THR A 118 -20.83 31.17 10.68
CA THR A 118 -19.70 30.83 11.58
C THR A 118 -20.17 30.17 12.87
N SER A 119 -21.19 30.76 13.51
CA SER A 119 -21.77 30.23 14.76
C SER A 119 -22.40 28.86 14.56
N ARG A 120 -23.07 28.61 13.42
CA ARG A 120 -23.71 27.33 13.11
C ARG A 120 -22.67 26.24 12.78
N ILE A 121 -21.62 26.58 12.05
CA ILE A 121 -20.49 25.68 11.76
C ILE A 121 -19.80 25.26 13.06
N GLN A 122 -19.55 26.22 13.96
CA GLN A 122 -18.98 25.90 15.27
C GLN A 122 -19.92 25.03 16.12
N HIS A 123 -21.23 25.24 16.03
CA HIS A 123 -22.21 24.41 16.73
C HIS A 123 -22.23 22.97 16.20
N TRP A 124 -22.21 22.77 14.89
CA TRP A 124 -22.28 21.44 14.28
C TRP A 124 -20.97 20.64 14.39
N PHE A 125 -19.83 21.31 14.22
CA PHE A 125 -18.53 20.66 14.04
C PHE A 125 -17.51 20.95 15.12
N GLY A 126 -17.74 22.00 15.95
CA GLY A 126 -16.89 22.33 17.08
C GLY A 126 -17.14 21.41 18.28
N SER A 127 -16.18 21.37 19.20
CA SER A 127 -16.31 20.73 20.50
C SER A 127 -15.48 21.51 21.55
N PRO A 128 -15.64 21.28 22.86
CA PRO A 128 -14.81 21.94 23.85
C PRO A 128 -13.32 21.82 23.55
N GLY A 129 -12.62 22.94 23.37
CA GLY A 129 -11.21 23.01 23.02
C GLY A 129 -10.88 22.71 21.55
N ARG A 130 -11.89 22.60 20.68
CA ARG A 130 -11.69 22.43 19.22
C ARG A 130 -12.58 23.40 18.45
N THR A 131 -11.98 24.22 17.62
CA THR A 131 -12.74 25.10 16.72
C THR A 131 -12.96 24.42 15.37
N ALA A 132 -14.04 24.80 14.69
CA ALA A 132 -14.31 24.42 13.32
C ALA A 132 -14.75 25.65 12.55
N ARG A 133 -14.07 25.94 11.44
CA ARG A 133 -14.36 27.07 10.56
C ARG A 133 -14.46 26.61 9.13
N LEU A 134 -15.50 27.01 8.44
CA LEU A 134 -15.62 26.77 7.01
C LEU A 134 -14.76 27.80 6.27
N VAL A 135 -13.78 27.32 5.50
CA VAL A 135 -12.82 28.16 4.78
C VAL A 135 -12.78 27.83 3.30
N SER A 136 -12.41 28.82 2.48
CA SER A 136 -12.07 28.64 1.07
C SER A 136 -10.69 29.22 0.82
N SER A 137 -9.84 28.47 0.13
CA SER A 137 -8.49 28.93 -0.23
C SER A 137 -8.44 29.70 -1.55
N GLY A 138 -9.55 29.80 -2.27
CA GLY A 138 -9.56 30.30 -3.66
C GLY A 138 -8.97 29.31 -4.68
N SER A 139 -8.47 28.16 -4.21
CA SER A 139 -8.03 27.01 -4.99
C SER A 139 -8.70 25.74 -4.46
N HIS A 140 -8.60 24.63 -5.20
CA HIS A 140 -9.14 23.36 -4.73
C HIS A 140 -8.30 22.76 -3.59
N LEU A 141 -8.98 22.13 -2.62
CA LEU A 141 -8.38 21.50 -1.44
C LEU A 141 -8.28 19.99 -1.63
N TRP A 142 -7.75 19.53 -2.78
CA TRP A 142 -7.48 18.11 -3.03
C TRP A 142 -6.44 17.56 -2.05
N ASP A 143 -6.37 16.24 -1.93
CA ASP A 143 -5.38 15.61 -1.03
C ASP A 143 -3.95 15.82 -1.53
N PHE A 144 -3.75 15.95 -2.86
CA PHE A 144 -2.49 16.32 -3.51
C PHE A 144 -2.74 17.44 -4.51
N ALA A 145 -1.77 18.33 -4.66
CA ALA A 145 -1.89 19.52 -5.52
C ALA A 145 -2.02 19.19 -7.03
N ASP A 146 -1.59 18.00 -7.45
CA ASP A 146 -1.48 17.58 -8.84
C ASP A 146 -2.62 16.66 -9.33
N VAL A 147 -3.59 16.29 -8.47
CA VAL A 147 -4.59 15.25 -8.79
C VAL A 147 -6.04 15.72 -8.64
N PRO A 148 -6.56 16.48 -9.61
CA PRO A 148 -7.90 17.06 -9.54
C PRO A 148 -9.04 16.04 -9.66
N ILE A 149 -8.79 14.84 -10.21
CA ILE A 149 -9.83 13.84 -10.48
C ILE A 149 -9.43 12.50 -9.89
N SER A 150 -10.36 11.87 -9.20
CA SER A 150 -10.27 10.48 -8.75
C SER A 150 -11.32 9.61 -9.43
N ILE A 151 -10.91 8.40 -9.82
CA ILE A 151 -11.71 7.44 -10.60
C ILE A 151 -11.80 6.13 -9.85
N ILE A 152 -12.99 5.58 -9.71
CA ILE A 152 -13.26 4.27 -9.10
C ILE A 152 -13.85 3.31 -10.12
N ASN A 153 -13.40 2.08 -10.08
CA ASN A 153 -13.99 0.94 -10.77
C ASN A 153 -15.02 0.27 -9.84
N LEU A 154 -16.29 0.30 -10.21
CA LEU A 154 -17.37 -0.28 -9.40
C LEU A 154 -17.23 -1.81 -9.24
N ALA A 155 -16.60 -2.50 -10.19
CA ALA A 155 -16.34 -3.92 -10.04
C ALA A 155 -15.32 -4.20 -8.92
N THR A 156 -14.33 -3.35 -8.74
CA THR A 156 -13.38 -3.41 -7.61
C THR A 156 -14.09 -3.18 -6.28
N VAL A 157 -15.00 -2.21 -6.20
CA VAL A 157 -15.82 -1.98 -4.99
C VAL A 157 -16.66 -3.21 -4.65
N ARG A 158 -17.29 -3.84 -5.67
CA ARG A 158 -18.07 -5.09 -5.48
C ARG A 158 -17.20 -6.24 -5.01
N ASP A 159 -15.94 -6.33 -5.46
CA ASP A 159 -15.02 -7.37 -5.02
C ASP A 159 -14.61 -7.15 -3.55
N ILE A 160 -14.36 -5.90 -3.13
CA ILE A 160 -14.13 -5.56 -1.71
C ILE A 160 -15.35 -5.87 -0.87
N ALA A 161 -16.57 -5.54 -1.34
CA ALA A 161 -17.83 -5.85 -0.65
C ALA A 161 -18.07 -7.36 -0.48
N ARG A 162 -17.68 -8.16 -1.48
CA ARG A 162 -17.74 -9.63 -1.43
C ARG A 162 -16.87 -10.16 -0.28
N VAL A 163 -15.65 -9.66 -0.13
CA VAL A 163 -14.73 -10.03 0.95
C VAL A 163 -15.23 -9.52 2.31
N ALA A 164 -15.76 -8.30 2.36
CA ALA A 164 -16.39 -7.72 3.55
C ALA A 164 -17.68 -8.47 3.98
N LYS A 165 -18.25 -9.28 3.09
CA LYS A 165 -19.57 -9.95 3.27
C LYS A 165 -20.70 -8.98 3.61
N THR A 166 -20.60 -7.74 3.15
CA THR A 166 -21.60 -6.69 3.33
C THR A 166 -21.58 -5.73 2.14
N PRO A 167 -22.70 -5.17 1.71
CA PRO A 167 -22.73 -4.15 0.68
C PRO A 167 -21.89 -2.93 1.11
N LEU A 168 -21.15 -2.36 0.16
CA LEU A 168 -20.41 -1.14 0.36
C LEU A 168 -20.93 -0.04 -0.56
N ASP A 169 -21.32 1.09 0.00
CA ASP A 169 -21.62 2.28 -0.79
C ASP A 169 -20.34 2.78 -1.46
N PRO A 170 -20.27 2.85 -2.81
CA PRO A 170 -19.08 3.33 -3.51
C PRO A 170 -18.65 4.76 -3.11
N ARG A 171 -19.57 5.58 -2.62
CA ARG A 171 -19.29 6.96 -2.17
C ARG A 171 -18.37 7.03 -0.94
N ARG A 172 -18.12 5.89 -0.24
CA ARG A 172 -17.05 5.79 0.79
C ARG A 172 -15.68 6.17 0.23
N PHE A 173 -15.44 5.86 -1.05
CA PHE A 173 -14.17 6.15 -1.72
C PHE A 173 -14.06 7.59 -2.20
N ARG A 174 -15.15 8.36 -2.14
CA ARG A 174 -15.21 9.80 -2.44
C ARG A 174 -14.60 10.17 -3.80
N ALA A 175 -14.84 9.32 -4.80
CA ALA A 175 -14.33 9.53 -6.16
C ALA A 175 -15.19 10.54 -6.94
N ASN A 176 -14.59 11.15 -7.97
CA ASN A 176 -15.30 12.02 -8.89
C ASN A 176 -16.00 11.25 -10.01
N LEU A 177 -15.36 10.20 -10.54
CA LEU A 177 -15.89 9.40 -11.63
C LEU A 177 -15.99 7.93 -11.21
N TYR A 178 -17.16 7.34 -11.43
CA TYR A 178 -17.43 5.94 -11.15
C TYR A 178 -17.65 5.20 -12.47
N ILE A 179 -16.81 4.21 -12.75
CA ILE A 179 -16.86 3.45 -14.01
C ILE A 179 -17.39 2.04 -13.72
N ASP A 180 -18.33 1.58 -14.54
CA ASP A 180 -18.81 0.20 -14.52
C ASP A 180 -18.50 -0.52 -15.84
N GLY A 181 -18.53 -1.87 -15.80
CA GLY A 181 -18.29 -2.73 -16.97
C GLY A 181 -16.82 -3.13 -17.17
N LEU A 182 -15.92 -2.74 -16.27
CA LEU A 182 -14.53 -3.23 -16.20
C LEU A 182 -14.46 -4.52 -15.36
N ALA A 183 -13.39 -5.30 -15.55
CA ALA A 183 -13.03 -6.35 -14.59
C ALA A 183 -12.56 -5.72 -13.27
N PRO A 184 -12.72 -6.39 -12.11
CA PRO A 184 -12.15 -5.91 -10.85
C PRO A 184 -10.64 -5.66 -10.98
N TRP A 185 -10.16 -4.57 -10.38
CA TRP A 185 -8.74 -4.16 -10.34
C TRP A 185 -8.11 -3.78 -11.69
N ALA A 186 -8.90 -3.79 -12.79
CA ALA A 186 -8.40 -3.43 -14.12
C ALA A 186 -7.90 -1.98 -14.22
N GLU A 187 -8.38 -1.10 -13.35
CA GLU A 187 -7.94 0.29 -13.27
C GLU A 187 -6.45 0.44 -12.99
N PHE A 188 -5.80 -0.52 -12.36
CA PHE A 188 -4.35 -0.50 -12.13
C PHE A 188 -3.52 -0.74 -13.38
N GLY A 189 -4.17 -1.06 -14.49
CA GLY A 189 -3.57 -1.06 -15.83
C GLY A 189 -3.59 0.29 -16.52
N PHE A 190 -4.25 1.33 -15.97
CA PHE A 190 -4.43 2.62 -16.64
C PHE A 190 -3.32 3.66 -16.39
N PRO A 191 -2.61 3.68 -15.24
CA PRO A 191 -1.54 4.66 -15.02
C PRO A 191 -0.53 4.71 -16.17
N GLY A 192 -0.15 5.93 -16.58
CA GLY A 192 0.66 6.18 -17.76
C GLY A 192 -0.11 6.12 -19.10
N GLY A 193 -1.40 5.80 -19.06
CA GLY A 193 -2.31 5.80 -20.22
C GLY A 193 -3.30 6.95 -20.18
N ARG A 194 -4.24 6.89 -21.11
CA ARG A 194 -5.31 7.87 -21.28
C ARG A 194 -6.67 7.21 -21.22
N LEU A 195 -7.61 7.88 -20.56
CA LEU A 195 -9.03 7.56 -20.65
C LEU A 195 -9.74 8.63 -21.45
N ARG A 196 -10.63 8.22 -22.37
CA ARG A 196 -11.53 9.11 -23.09
C ARG A 196 -12.96 8.79 -22.72
N ILE A 197 -13.71 9.83 -22.31
CA ILE A 197 -15.14 9.74 -21.96
C ILE A 197 -15.83 10.87 -22.72
N GLY A 198 -16.63 10.54 -23.75
CA GLY A 198 -17.16 11.55 -24.64
C GLY A 198 -16.05 12.37 -25.32
N GLU A 199 -16.06 13.68 -25.10
CA GLU A 199 -15.03 14.61 -25.61
C GLU A 199 -13.87 14.84 -24.61
N VAL A 200 -13.98 14.37 -23.37
CA VAL A 200 -12.99 14.57 -22.32
C VAL A 200 -11.88 13.54 -22.42
N ASP A 201 -10.63 14.00 -22.47
CA ASP A 201 -9.45 13.15 -22.29
C ASP A 201 -8.84 13.36 -20.90
N LEU A 202 -8.55 12.25 -20.23
CA LEU A 202 -7.91 12.21 -18.92
C LEU A 202 -6.58 11.47 -19.01
N ASP A 203 -5.49 12.08 -18.56
CA ASP A 203 -4.21 11.39 -18.37
C ASP A 203 -4.24 10.73 -16.97
N VAL A 204 -4.14 9.39 -16.93
CA VAL A 204 -4.17 8.64 -15.67
C VAL A 204 -2.79 8.60 -15.05
N LEU A 205 -2.68 9.03 -13.79
CA LEU A 205 -1.40 9.27 -13.14
C LEU A 205 -0.95 8.06 -12.31
N ARG A 206 -1.65 7.79 -11.22
CA ARG A 206 -1.25 6.79 -10.22
C ARG A 206 -2.45 6.18 -9.49
N PRO A 207 -2.29 5.01 -8.85
CA PRO A 207 -3.29 4.44 -7.94
C PRO A 207 -3.57 5.34 -6.74
N VAL A 208 -4.77 5.23 -6.16
CA VAL A 208 -5.19 5.95 -4.96
C VAL A 208 -5.00 5.08 -3.74
N GLU A 209 -4.12 5.48 -2.84
CA GLU A 209 -3.98 4.86 -1.52
C GLU A 209 -5.20 5.16 -0.64
N ARG A 210 -5.65 4.20 0.15
CA ARG A 210 -6.86 4.33 0.98
C ARG A 210 -6.53 4.35 2.47
N CYS A 211 -6.98 5.40 3.12
CA CYS A 211 -6.89 5.58 4.56
C CYS A 211 -8.20 5.17 5.27
N ARG A 212 -8.24 5.34 6.59
CA ARG A 212 -9.40 5.03 7.44
C ARG A 212 -10.68 5.78 7.03
N ALA A 213 -10.60 6.89 6.33
CA ALA A 213 -11.78 7.61 5.82
C ALA A 213 -12.73 6.71 5.02
N THR A 214 -12.22 5.68 4.33
CA THR A 214 -13.03 4.71 3.59
C THR A 214 -13.80 3.72 4.47
N ALA A 215 -13.47 3.63 5.76
CA ALA A 215 -14.24 2.85 6.73
C ALA A 215 -15.56 3.54 7.10
N VAL A 216 -15.64 4.87 6.97
CA VAL A 216 -16.84 5.64 7.34
C VAL A 216 -17.95 5.45 6.32
N ASP A 217 -19.12 5.06 6.78
CA ASP A 217 -20.32 5.01 5.94
C ASP A 217 -20.78 6.43 5.59
N PRO A 218 -20.99 6.77 4.31
CA PRO A 218 -21.33 8.12 3.90
C PRO A 218 -22.76 8.54 4.28
N VAL A 219 -23.61 7.62 4.70
CA VAL A 219 -25.00 7.88 5.09
C VAL A 219 -25.16 7.88 6.59
N THR A 220 -24.63 6.86 7.28
CA THR A 220 -24.81 6.70 8.73
C THR A 220 -23.66 7.28 9.55
N GLY A 221 -22.46 7.39 8.98
CA GLY A 221 -21.24 7.77 9.68
C GLY A 221 -20.61 6.61 10.47
N ASP A 222 -21.17 5.41 10.40
CA ASP A 222 -20.66 4.24 11.09
C ASP A 222 -19.33 3.75 10.48
N THR A 223 -18.49 3.09 11.31
CA THR A 223 -17.16 2.62 10.92
C THR A 223 -17.02 1.10 11.06
N GLU A 224 -18.09 0.36 10.82
CA GLU A 224 -18.13 -1.10 11.03
C GLU A 224 -17.22 -1.88 10.09
N VAL A 225 -16.94 -1.35 8.88
CA VAL A 225 -16.14 -2.03 7.86
C VAL A 225 -14.76 -1.41 7.75
N ASN A 226 -13.74 -2.14 8.17
CA ASN A 226 -12.34 -1.74 8.01
C ASN A 226 -11.85 -2.00 6.58
N VAL A 227 -12.18 -1.10 5.64
CA VAL A 227 -11.78 -1.23 4.23
C VAL A 227 -10.25 -1.29 4.05
N PRO A 228 -9.41 -0.43 4.67
CA PRO A 228 -7.96 -0.56 4.58
C PRO A 228 -7.43 -1.92 5.06
N GLY A 229 -8.00 -2.44 6.14
CA GLY A 229 -7.64 -3.76 6.66
C GLY A 229 -7.95 -4.88 5.66
N ILE A 230 -9.13 -4.84 5.02
CA ILE A 230 -9.49 -5.80 3.96
C ILE A 230 -8.53 -5.69 2.77
N LEU A 231 -8.21 -4.48 2.32
CA LEU A 231 -7.30 -4.25 1.21
C LEU A 231 -5.93 -4.90 1.47
N VAL A 232 -5.32 -4.67 2.62
CA VAL A 232 -4.01 -5.25 2.93
C VAL A 232 -4.09 -6.74 3.24
N GLY A 233 -5.03 -7.16 4.11
CA GLY A 233 -5.11 -8.54 4.55
C GLY A 233 -5.47 -9.50 3.42
N HIS A 234 -6.49 -9.15 2.63
CA HIS A 234 -6.98 -10.01 1.56
C HIS A 234 -6.32 -9.74 0.22
N PHE A 235 -6.20 -8.47 -0.18
CA PHE A 235 -5.68 -8.10 -1.49
C PHE A 235 -4.17 -7.77 -1.49
N GLY A 236 -3.54 -7.58 -0.33
CA GLY A 236 -2.09 -7.39 -0.19
C GLY A 236 -1.57 -5.98 -0.50
N HIS A 237 -2.45 -4.98 -0.65
CA HIS A 237 -2.11 -3.58 -0.89
C HIS A 237 -3.19 -2.64 -0.33
N LEU A 238 -2.89 -1.34 -0.20
CA LEU A 238 -3.80 -0.30 0.33
C LEU A 238 -4.57 0.48 -0.74
N TYR A 239 -4.53 0.09 -2.00
CA TYR A 239 -4.97 0.92 -3.12
C TYR A 239 -6.34 0.49 -3.65
N CYS A 240 -7.14 1.48 -4.11
CA CYS A 240 -8.39 1.28 -4.84
C CYS A 240 -8.72 2.52 -5.66
N GLY A 241 -8.89 2.35 -6.98
CA GLY A 241 -9.07 3.46 -7.93
C GLY A 241 -7.78 4.15 -8.33
N VAL A 242 -7.89 5.16 -9.19
CA VAL A 242 -6.76 5.89 -9.76
C VAL A 242 -7.01 7.40 -9.77
N TYR A 243 -5.93 8.18 -9.72
CA TYR A 243 -5.93 9.62 -9.95
C TYR A 243 -5.70 9.95 -11.42
N ALA A 244 -6.29 11.05 -11.86
CA ALA A 244 -6.14 11.56 -13.22
C ALA A 244 -6.10 13.09 -13.28
N GLN A 245 -5.50 13.61 -14.35
CA GLN A 245 -5.54 15.02 -14.74
C GLN A 245 -6.39 15.20 -15.99
N VAL A 246 -7.05 16.35 -16.08
CA VAL A 246 -7.82 16.72 -17.26
C VAL A 246 -6.87 17.23 -18.34
N ARG A 247 -6.80 16.49 -19.45
CA ARG A 247 -6.02 16.89 -20.61
C ARG A 247 -6.84 17.72 -21.59
N THR A 248 -8.05 17.24 -21.91
CA THR A 248 -9.01 17.93 -22.76
C THR A 248 -10.26 18.19 -21.93
N PRO A 249 -10.54 19.46 -21.60
CA PRO A 249 -11.78 19.83 -20.91
C PRO A 249 -13.02 19.53 -21.75
N GLY A 250 -14.16 19.33 -21.09
CA GLY A 250 -15.43 19.09 -21.76
C GLY A 250 -16.54 18.67 -20.81
N SER A 251 -17.71 18.37 -21.38
CA SER A 251 -18.88 17.91 -20.62
C SER A 251 -18.92 16.38 -20.55
N LEU A 252 -19.18 15.88 -19.34
CA LEU A 252 -19.44 14.47 -19.06
C LEU A 252 -20.90 14.26 -18.73
N ARG A 253 -21.44 13.11 -19.16
CA ARG A 253 -22.79 12.66 -18.83
C ARG A 253 -22.78 11.17 -18.48
N ILE A 254 -23.56 10.79 -17.48
CA ILE A 254 -23.76 9.37 -17.12
C ILE A 254 -24.17 8.58 -18.34
N GLY A 255 -23.69 7.32 -18.45
CA GLY A 255 -23.94 6.43 -19.58
C GLY A 255 -23.00 6.58 -20.76
N GLN A 256 -22.12 7.58 -20.78
CA GLN A 256 -21.08 7.68 -21.82
C GLN A 256 -20.08 6.54 -21.73
N HIS A 257 -19.63 6.05 -22.90
CA HIS A 257 -18.61 5.02 -22.99
C HIS A 257 -17.24 5.52 -22.57
N VAL A 258 -16.53 4.65 -21.85
CA VAL A 258 -15.16 4.88 -21.42
C VAL A 258 -14.21 4.11 -22.35
N HIS A 259 -13.33 4.81 -23.01
CA HIS A 259 -12.31 4.24 -23.89
C HIS A 259 -10.95 4.30 -23.20
N VAL A 260 -10.32 3.12 -23.04
CA VAL A 260 -8.95 3.02 -22.50
C VAL A 260 -7.96 3.11 -23.66
N GLY A 261 -7.19 4.19 -23.70
CA GLY A 261 -6.15 4.40 -24.70
C GLY A 261 -4.88 3.59 -24.42
N PRO A 262 -3.95 3.55 -25.37
CA PRO A 262 -2.68 2.86 -25.20
C PRO A 262 -1.88 3.47 -24.05
N ARG A 263 -1.18 2.60 -23.33
CA ARG A 263 -0.29 2.97 -22.22
C ARG A 263 1.02 3.56 -22.79
N ARG A 264 1.52 4.59 -22.14
CA ARG A 264 2.87 5.12 -22.33
C ARG A 264 3.73 4.73 -21.15
N THR A 265 5.05 4.97 -21.23
CA THR A 265 5.97 4.72 -20.11
C THR A 265 5.51 5.49 -18.87
N LEU A 266 5.47 4.81 -17.72
CA LEU A 266 5.17 5.43 -16.44
C LEU A 266 6.34 6.33 -16.01
N THR A 267 6.04 7.59 -15.73
CA THR A 267 7.01 8.58 -15.23
C THR A 267 6.64 9.00 -13.80
N TYR A 268 6.57 8.03 -12.87
CA TYR A 268 6.28 8.32 -11.46
C TYR A 268 7.27 9.33 -10.85
N ALA A 269 8.52 9.34 -11.32
CA ALA A 269 9.54 10.31 -10.88
C ALA A 269 9.12 11.77 -11.12
N SER A 270 8.33 12.05 -12.16
CA SER A 270 7.78 13.38 -12.42
C SER A 270 6.62 13.76 -11.49
N GLN A 271 6.12 12.83 -10.69
CA GLN A 271 4.99 13.02 -9.78
C GLN A 271 5.42 13.18 -8.31
N GLY A 272 6.73 13.28 -8.04
CA GLY A 272 7.26 13.46 -6.69
C GLY A 272 7.08 12.27 -5.74
N LEU A 273 6.79 11.06 -6.28
CA LEU A 273 6.66 9.86 -5.46
C LEU A 273 8.03 9.33 -5.03
N SER A 274 8.15 8.93 -3.77
CA SER A 274 9.30 8.20 -3.25
C SER A 274 9.41 6.79 -3.86
N GLU A 275 10.59 6.18 -3.78
CA GLU A 275 10.78 4.77 -4.20
C GLU A 275 9.83 3.82 -3.48
N ALA A 276 9.59 4.04 -2.20
CA ALA A 276 8.67 3.22 -1.39
C ALA A 276 7.21 3.33 -1.87
N GLU A 277 6.75 4.53 -2.21
CA GLU A 277 5.42 4.76 -2.78
C GLU A 277 5.30 4.12 -4.17
N MET A 278 6.31 4.24 -5.01
CA MET A 278 6.34 3.59 -6.32
C MET A 278 6.32 2.06 -6.21
N ALA A 279 7.07 1.49 -5.26
CA ALA A 279 7.09 0.06 -5.03
C ALA A 279 5.74 -0.46 -4.48
N SER A 280 5.10 0.28 -3.58
CA SER A 280 3.82 -0.12 -2.99
C SER A 280 2.63 0.01 -3.94
N ALA A 281 2.72 0.84 -4.98
CA ALA A 281 1.65 1.08 -5.95
C ALA A 281 1.39 -0.18 -6.81
N PRO A 282 0.14 -0.72 -6.81
CA PRO A 282 -0.21 -1.85 -7.63
C PRO A 282 -0.24 -1.49 -9.11
N ARG A 283 0.22 -2.42 -9.95
CA ARG A 283 0.30 -2.24 -11.40
C ARG A 283 0.19 -3.55 -12.15
N MET A 284 -0.24 -3.48 -13.39
CA MET A 284 -0.36 -4.64 -14.26
C MET A 284 0.95 -4.83 -15.04
N ALA A 285 1.71 -5.88 -14.71
CA ALA A 285 2.84 -6.37 -15.50
C ALA A 285 2.36 -7.34 -16.58
N ARG A 286 3.03 -7.37 -17.74
CA ARG A 286 2.72 -8.27 -18.85
C ARG A 286 3.64 -9.48 -18.80
N VAL A 287 3.09 -10.67 -18.92
CA VAL A 287 3.85 -11.92 -19.06
C VAL A 287 4.54 -11.93 -20.42
N THR A 288 5.86 -12.05 -20.44
CA THR A 288 6.65 -12.13 -21.67
C THR A 288 7.11 -13.54 -21.96
N SER A 289 7.31 -14.36 -20.94
CA SER A 289 7.60 -15.79 -21.11
C SER A 289 7.21 -16.60 -19.88
N VAL A 290 6.94 -17.88 -20.09
CA VAL A 290 6.71 -18.88 -19.04
C VAL A 290 7.59 -20.09 -19.33
N SER A 291 8.39 -20.52 -18.34
CA SER A 291 9.30 -21.68 -18.49
C SER A 291 9.25 -22.57 -17.24
N ARG A 292 9.76 -23.79 -17.35
CA ARG A 292 9.79 -24.77 -16.26
C ARG A 292 11.23 -25.17 -15.96
N PRO A 293 11.92 -24.49 -15.03
CA PRO A 293 13.31 -24.80 -14.67
C PRO A 293 13.46 -26.10 -13.87
N ALA A 294 12.37 -26.65 -13.34
CA ALA A 294 12.28 -27.97 -12.71
C ALA A 294 10.85 -28.49 -12.82
N ILE A 295 10.63 -29.78 -12.55
CA ILE A 295 9.29 -30.41 -12.62
C ILE A 295 8.31 -29.69 -11.70
N THR A 296 8.78 -29.27 -10.53
CA THR A 296 7.97 -28.62 -9.50
C THR A 296 7.99 -27.08 -9.55
N ALA A 297 8.68 -26.46 -10.51
CA ALA A 297 8.87 -25.02 -10.54
C ALA A 297 8.49 -24.40 -11.88
N THR A 298 7.85 -23.24 -11.81
CA THR A 298 7.50 -22.41 -12.97
C THR A 298 8.13 -21.04 -12.82
N SER A 299 8.86 -20.60 -13.82
CA SER A 299 9.39 -19.25 -13.96
C SER A 299 8.51 -18.42 -14.88
N VAL A 300 8.23 -17.19 -14.47
CA VAL A 300 7.47 -16.21 -15.25
C VAL A 300 8.35 -14.97 -15.40
N GLU A 301 8.55 -14.53 -16.62
CA GLU A 301 9.14 -13.22 -16.91
C GLU A 301 8.04 -12.19 -17.11
N LEU A 302 8.18 -11.07 -16.45
CA LEU A 302 7.21 -9.98 -16.40
C LEU A 302 7.85 -8.70 -16.97
N ASP A 303 7.19 -8.11 -17.95
CA ASP A 303 7.45 -6.74 -18.41
C ASP A 303 6.68 -5.79 -17.47
N ASP A 304 7.42 -5.17 -16.57
CA ASP A 304 6.89 -4.27 -15.55
C ASP A 304 7.25 -2.83 -15.89
N PRO A 305 6.26 -1.98 -16.13
CA PRO A 305 6.49 -0.60 -16.55
C PRO A 305 6.98 0.32 -15.43
N SER A 306 7.10 -0.17 -14.19
CA SER A 306 7.49 0.65 -13.05
C SER A 306 8.98 0.96 -13.04
N PRO A 307 9.38 2.24 -12.90
CA PRO A 307 10.79 2.59 -12.71
C PRO A 307 11.37 2.02 -11.39
N ALA A 308 10.54 1.68 -10.42
CA ALA A 308 10.98 1.03 -9.19
C ALA A 308 11.67 -0.32 -9.46
N LEU A 309 11.27 -1.03 -10.54
CA LEU A 309 11.92 -2.29 -10.90
C LEU A 309 13.36 -2.08 -11.40
N ALA A 310 13.65 -0.97 -12.07
CA ALA A 310 15.01 -0.66 -12.54
C ALA A 310 15.99 -0.46 -11.37
N ALA A 311 15.50 -0.06 -10.21
CA ALA A 311 16.25 0.10 -8.96
C ALA A 311 16.24 -1.15 -8.08
N ALA A 312 15.67 -2.28 -8.55
CA ALA A 312 15.58 -3.50 -7.76
C ALA A 312 16.96 -4.04 -7.39
N ARG A 313 17.15 -4.35 -6.10
CA ARG A 313 18.40 -4.86 -5.54
C ARG A 313 18.34 -6.38 -5.34
N PRO A 314 19.47 -7.10 -5.44
CA PRO A 314 19.52 -8.54 -5.18
C PRO A 314 19.03 -8.88 -3.78
N GLY A 315 18.09 -9.80 -3.67
CA GLY A 315 17.40 -10.17 -2.42
C GLY A 315 16.00 -9.60 -2.29
N GLN A 316 15.59 -8.65 -3.14
CA GLN A 316 14.24 -8.13 -3.16
C GLN A 316 13.26 -9.07 -3.89
N TYR A 317 11.96 -8.87 -3.63
CA TYR A 317 10.88 -9.66 -4.20
C TYR A 317 9.74 -8.80 -4.76
N LEU A 318 9.01 -9.34 -5.72
CA LEU A 318 7.70 -8.86 -6.12
C LEU A 318 6.61 -9.59 -5.32
N ARG A 319 5.56 -8.87 -4.99
CA ARG A 319 4.31 -9.46 -4.53
C ARG A 319 3.39 -9.60 -5.73
N VAL A 320 2.95 -10.81 -5.98
CA VAL A 320 1.99 -11.15 -7.04
C VAL A 320 0.63 -11.33 -6.43
N HIS A 321 -0.40 -10.75 -7.07
CA HIS A 321 -1.77 -10.74 -6.56
C HIS A 321 -2.70 -11.49 -7.52
N ARG A 322 -3.43 -12.45 -6.99
CA ARG A 322 -4.59 -13.08 -7.61
C ARG A 322 -5.84 -12.66 -6.85
N THR A 323 -6.72 -11.94 -7.50
CA THR A 323 -7.81 -11.20 -6.84
C THR A 323 -9.17 -11.91 -6.86
N ASP A 324 -9.36 -12.93 -7.69
CA ASP A 324 -10.61 -13.69 -7.91
C ASP A 324 -10.88 -14.79 -6.85
N LEU A 325 -10.38 -14.61 -5.62
CA LEU A 325 -10.40 -15.63 -4.57
C LEU A 325 -11.18 -15.18 -3.34
N ASP A 326 -11.74 -16.16 -2.60
CA ASP A 326 -12.35 -15.93 -1.28
C ASP A 326 -11.35 -15.93 -0.13
N ALA A 327 -10.10 -16.31 -0.38
CA ALA A 327 -8.98 -16.28 0.55
C ALA A 327 -7.86 -15.36 0.04
N PRO A 328 -6.95 -14.88 0.90
CA PRO A 328 -5.84 -14.02 0.47
C PRO A 328 -5.02 -14.63 -0.67
N GLY A 329 -5.06 -13.99 -1.83
CA GLY A 329 -4.51 -14.45 -3.10
C GLY A 329 -3.15 -13.85 -3.45
N TRP A 330 -2.40 -13.27 -2.52
CA TRP A 330 -1.10 -12.70 -2.81
C TRP A 330 0.06 -13.51 -2.23
N ARG A 331 1.20 -13.53 -2.94
CA ARG A 331 2.43 -14.20 -2.51
C ARG A 331 3.64 -13.40 -2.95
N ASN A 332 4.70 -13.50 -2.15
CA ASN A 332 6.00 -12.89 -2.44
C ASN A 332 6.87 -13.86 -3.23
N TYR A 333 7.51 -13.36 -4.28
CA TYR A 333 8.44 -14.12 -5.13
C TYR A 333 9.70 -13.32 -5.34
N THR A 334 10.85 -13.89 -4.99
CA THR A 334 12.16 -13.26 -5.19
C THR A 334 12.37 -12.93 -6.67
N ILE A 335 12.86 -11.73 -6.93
CA ILE A 335 13.30 -11.31 -8.27
C ILE A 335 14.64 -11.98 -8.54
N SER A 336 14.61 -13.08 -9.29
CA SER A 336 15.82 -13.86 -9.61
C SER A 336 16.66 -13.24 -10.73
N ARG A 337 16.07 -12.35 -11.51
CA ARG A 337 16.71 -11.57 -12.58
C ARG A 337 15.90 -10.29 -12.81
N SER A 338 16.59 -9.17 -12.99
CA SER A 338 16.00 -7.89 -13.39
C SER A 338 16.90 -7.22 -14.42
N GLY A 339 16.32 -6.36 -15.26
CA GLY A 339 17.01 -5.54 -16.26
C GLY A 339 16.04 -5.16 -17.37
N ASP A 340 16.24 -3.98 -17.97
CA ASP A 340 15.46 -3.45 -19.11
C ASP A 340 13.93 -3.49 -18.92
N GLY A 341 13.46 -3.25 -17.69
CA GLY A 341 12.03 -3.31 -17.36
C GLY A 341 11.46 -4.72 -17.17
N LEU A 342 12.31 -5.74 -17.26
CA LEU A 342 11.92 -7.14 -17.07
C LEU A 342 12.24 -7.61 -15.64
N ALA A 343 11.38 -8.44 -15.10
CA ALA A 343 11.61 -9.17 -13.85
C ALA A 343 11.28 -10.66 -14.04
N ARG A 344 12.18 -11.53 -13.59
CA ARG A 344 11.88 -12.96 -13.50
C ARG A 344 11.61 -13.37 -12.07
N ILE A 345 10.47 -14.01 -11.87
CA ILE A 345 10.08 -14.69 -10.64
C ILE A 345 9.94 -16.18 -10.88
N THR A 346 10.12 -16.99 -9.85
CA THR A 346 9.93 -18.44 -9.95
C THR A 346 9.09 -18.93 -8.78
N ALA A 347 8.06 -19.70 -9.09
CA ALA A 347 7.14 -20.28 -8.13
C ALA A 347 7.32 -21.80 -8.07
N GLU A 348 7.48 -22.34 -6.87
CA GLU A 348 7.35 -23.78 -6.65
C GLU A 348 5.86 -24.15 -6.65
N TYR A 349 5.49 -25.15 -7.43
CA TYR A 349 4.12 -25.67 -7.45
C TYR A 349 3.77 -26.29 -6.11
N ARG A 350 2.67 -25.85 -5.53
CA ARG A 350 2.12 -26.42 -4.30
C ARG A 350 0.72 -26.94 -4.55
N GLU A 351 0.56 -28.25 -4.38
CA GLU A 351 -0.76 -28.89 -4.45
C GLU A 351 -1.70 -28.25 -3.40
N GLY A 352 -2.93 -27.94 -3.81
CA GLY A 352 -3.89 -27.20 -2.97
C GLY A 352 -3.56 -25.72 -2.76
N GLY A 353 -2.45 -25.22 -3.29
CA GLY A 353 -2.12 -23.80 -3.30
C GLY A 353 -3.01 -23.02 -4.27
N VAL A 354 -3.26 -21.73 -3.99
CA VAL A 354 -4.13 -20.91 -4.84
C VAL A 354 -3.37 -20.08 -5.87
N VAL A 355 -2.13 -19.67 -5.60
CA VAL A 355 -1.36 -18.78 -6.47
C VAL A 355 -0.37 -19.54 -7.37
N SER A 356 0.41 -20.50 -6.84
CA SER A 356 1.42 -21.21 -7.64
C SER A 356 0.82 -22.07 -8.77
N PRO A 357 -0.33 -22.78 -8.59
CA PRO A 357 -0.99 -23.45 -9.72
C PRO A 357 -1.49 -22.47 -10.80
N TRP A 358 -2.02 -21.30 -10.37
CA TRP A 358 -2.44 -20.27 -11.31
C TRP A 358 -1.26 -19.69 -12.10
N LEU A 359 -0.14 -19.38 -11.44
CA LEU A 359 1.09 -18.93 -12.12
C LEU A 359 1.59 -19.95 -13.15
N SER A 360 1.46 -21.25 -12.85
CA SER A 360 1.86 -22.33 -13.77
C SER A 360 0.98 -22.43 -15.02
N GLY A 361 -0.22 -21.86 -14.99
CA GLY A 361 -1.17 -21.81 -16.09
C GLY A 361 -1.13 -20.54 -16.92
N LEU A 362 -0.32 -19.55 -16.54
CA LEU A 362 -0.20 -18.28 -17.26
C LEU A 362 0.35 -18.49 -18.68
N ARG A 363 -0.01 -17.58 -19.56
CA ARG A 363 0.44 -17.53 -20.97
C ARG A 363 1.07 -16.17 -21.28
N GLU A 364 1.85 -16.12 -22.32
CA GLU A 364 2.37 -14.86 -22.87
C GLU A 364 1.22 -13.88 -23.14
N ASP A 365 1.51 -12.59 -22.98
CA ASP A 365 0.60 -11.45 -23.09
C ASP A 365 -0.49 -11.34 -22.00
N GLU A 366 -0.63 -12.32 -21.09
CA GLU A 366 -1.50 -12.16 -19.94
C GLU A 366 -0.95 -11.09 -18.99
N ARG A 367 -1.84 -10.50 -18.19
CA ARG A 367 -1.50 -9.45 -17.25
C ARG A 367 -1.61 -9.95 -15.82
N VAL A 368 -0.62 -9.61 -15.03
CA VAL A 368 -0.49 -9.99 -13.62
C VAL A 368 -0.41 -8.74 -12.77
N LEU A 369 -1.24 -8.65 -11.75
CA LEU A 369 -1.18 -7.57 -10.78
C LEU A 369 0.00 -7.78 -9.84
N VAL A 370 0.89 -6.78 -9.75
CA VAL A 370 2.09 -6.84 -8.92
C VAL A 370 2.29 -5.57 -8.11
N THR A 371 2.99 -5.72 -6.98
CA THR A 371 3.59 -4.64 -6.19
C THR A 371 5.03 -5.00 -5.83
N GLY A 372 5.85 -4.06 -5.43
CA GLY A 372 7.27 -4.22 -5.15
C GLY A 372 8.13 -3.44 -6.15
N PRO A 373 9.47 -3.53 -6.06
CA PRO A 373 10.22 -4.48 -5.23
C PRO A 373 10.17 -4.16 -3.74
N PHE A 374 10.10 -5.20 -2.91
CA PHE A 374 10.14 -5.13 -1.45
C PHE A 374 11.26 -5.99 -0.90
N GLY A 375 11.57 -5.82 0.37
CA GLY A 375 12.52 -6.64 1.12
C GLY A 375 13.79 -5.89 1.52
N ASP A 376 14.24 -6.16 2.74
CA ASP A 376 15.41 -5.54 3.36
C ASP A 376 16.64 -6.47 3.36
N ALA A 377 16.46 -7.73 2.96
CA ALA A 377 17.54 -8.72 2.88
C ALA A 377 18.38 -8.54 1.60
N VAL A 378 18.77 -7.30 1.32
CA VAL A 378 19.48 -6.89 0.12
C VAL A 378 20.98 -7.03 0.29
N MET A 379 21.66 -7.41 -0.79
CA MET A 379 23.11 -7.50 -0.89
C MET A 379 23.66 -6.31 -1.68
N ASP A 380 24.79 -5.77 -1.22
CA ASP A 380 25.61 -4.86 -1.99
C ASP A 380 26.69 -5.66 -2.75
N ALA A 381 26.65 -5.61 -4.08
CA ALA A 381 27.58 -6.36 -4.93
C ALA A 381 28.99 -5.75 -4.97
N GLU A 382 29.16 -4.48 -4.58
CA GLU A 382 30.44 -3.79 -4.55
C GLU A 382 31.19 -3.96 -3.22
N GLU A 383 30.53 -4.55 -2.21
CA GLU A 383 31.14 -4.81 -0.91
C GLU A 383 32.18 -5.94 -0.98
N ASP A 384 33.32 -5.79 -0.28
CA ASP A 384 34.45 -6.73 -0.32
C ASP A 384 34.38 -7.85 0.73
N ARG A 385 33.53 -7.71 1.76
CA ARG A 385 33.38 -8.72 2.81
C ARG A 385 33.01 -10.08 2.24
N ARG A 386 33.51 -11.15 2.86
CA ARG A 386 33.09 -12.51 2.50
C ARG A 386 31.57 -12.64 2.54
N LEU A 387 31.00 -13.34 1.57
CA LEU A 387 29.56 -13.60 1.48
C LEU A 387 29.28 -15.10 1.67
N LEU A 388 28.34 -15.43 2.54
CA LEU A 388 27.76 -16.76 2.67
C LEU A 388 26.26 -16.70 2.34
N VAL A 389 25.84 -17.42 1.32
CA VAL A 389 24.43 -17.49 0.89
C VAL A 389 23.89 -18.87 1.17
N LEU A 390 22.97 -18.98 2.11
CA LEU A 390 22.34 -20.22 2.58
C LEU A 390 20.90 -20.29 2.07
N THR A 391 20.59 -21.23 1.19
CA THR A 391 19.27 -21.31 0.56
C THR A 391 18.70 -22.72 0.60
N ALA A 392 17.35 -22.83 0.65
CA ALA A 392 16.67 -24.11 0.59
C ALA A 392 15.48 -24.08 -0.37
N GLY A 393 15.31 -25.13 -1.17
CA GLY A 393 14.23 -25.29 -2.14
C GLY A 393 14.18 -24.12 -3.11
N ILE A 394 13.01 -23.48 -3.27
CA ILE A 394 12.86 -22.34 -4.19
C ILE A 394 13.66 -21.08 -3.74
N GLY A 395 14.25 -21.07 -2.55
CA GLY A 395 15.18 -20.02 -2.10
C GLY A 395 16.42 -19.86 -2.97
N VAL A 396 16.74 -20.82 -3.83
CA VAL A 396 17.79 -20.71 -4.87
C VAL A 396 17.64 -19.43 -5.71
N THR A 397 16.43 -18.92 -5.88
CA THR A 397 16.17 -17.67 -6.62
C THR A 397 16.91 -16.47 -6.02
N GLN A 398 17.10 -16.43 -4.70
CA GLN A 398 17.89 -15.39 -4.03
C GLN A 398 19.39 -15.57 -4.33
N ALA A 399 19.91 -16.81 -4.22
CA ALA A 399 21.29 -17.10 -4.59
C ALA A 399 21.60 -16.71 -6.04
N LEU A 400 20.66 -17.01 -6.94
CA LEU A 400 20.78 -16.69 -8.35
C LEU A 400 20.80 -15.17 -8.60
N ALA A 401 19.91 -14.40 -7.95
CA ALA A 401 19.90 -12.94 -8.04
C ALA A 401 21.23 -12.33 -7.58
N MET A 402 21.76 -12.82 -6.46
CA MET A 402 23.05 -12.38 -5.92
C MET A 402 24.22 -12.77 -6.82
N ALA A 403 24.23 -13.99 -7.36
CA ALA A 403 25.27 -14.43 -8.29
C ALA A 403 25.28 -13.58 -9.57
N HIS A 404 24.12 -13.27 -10.15
CA HIS A 404 24.04 -12.37 -11.31
C HIS A 404 24.55 -10.97 -11.02
N ALA A 405 24.20 -10.41 -9.86
CA ALA A 405 24.66 -9.08 -9.46
C ALA A 405 26.17 -9.04 -9.25
N LEU A 406 26.75 -10.04 -8.58
CA LEU A 406 28.21 -10.16 -8.40
C LEU A 406 28.94 -10.29 -9.75
N VAL A 407 28.38 -11.05 -10.68
CA VAL A 407 28.94 -11.18 -12.04
C VAL A 407 28.86 -9.85 -12.79
N ALA A 408 27.75 -9.13 -12.69
CA ALA A 408 27.57 -7.82 -13.34
C ALA A 408 28.52 -6.74 -12.76
N ALA A 409 28.77 -6.77 -11.45
CA ALA A 409 29.70 -5.90 -10.76
C ALA A 409 31.17 -6.32 -10.91
N HIS A 410 31.48 -7.40 -11.61
CA HIS A 410 32.83 -7.98 -11.69
C HIS A 410 33.45 -8.20 -10.30
N SER A 411 32.66 -8.60 -9.32
CA SER A 411 33.05 -8.70 -7.92
C SER A 411 34.12 -9.78 -7.71
N GLU A 412 35.14 -9.46 -6.92
CA GLU A 412 36.20 -10.40 -6.52
C GLU A 412 36.02 -10.89 -5.07
N ARG A 413 34.91 -10.53 -4.40
CA ARG A 413 34.64 -10.98 -3.03
C ARG A 413 34.54 -12.50 -2.95
N PRO A 414 35.05 -13.13 -1.88
CA PRO A 414 34.85 -14.57 -1.66
C PRO A 414 33.38 -14.85 -1.39
N VAL A 415 32.80 -15.81 -2.11
CA VAL A 415 31.40 -16.21 -1.90
C VAL A 415 31.24 -17.72 -1.83
N ASP A 416 30.49 -18.18 -0.84
CA ASP A 416 30.02 -19.55 -0.73
C ASP A 416 28.50 -19.60 -0.88
N PHE A 417 28.04 -20.32 -1.91
CA PHE A 417 26.62 -20.63 -2.10
C PHE A 417 26.34 -22.04 -1.57
N VAL A 418 25.55 -22.15 -0.52
CA VAL A 418 25.09 -23.42 0.05
C VAL A 418 23.61 -23.57 -0.27
N HIS A 419 23.29 -24.59 -1.04
CA HIS A 419 21.91 -24.84 -1.43
C HIS A 419 21.45 -26.23 -0.98
N VAL A 420 20.23 -26.29 -0.43
CA VAL A 420 19.63 -27.50 0.13
C VAL A 420 18.35 -27.84 -0.61
N VAL A 421 18.27 -29.03 -1.15
CA VAL A 421 17.06 -29.56 -1.77
C VAL A 421 16.66 -30.90 -1.20
N ARG A 422 15.45 -31.33 -1.49
CA ARG A 422 14.99 -32.67 -1.09
C ARG A 422 15.56 -33.75 -2.01
N ASP A 423 15.47 -33.52 -3.31
CA ASP A 423 15.91 -34.38 -4.40
C ASP A 423 16.33 -33.50 -5.60
N ILE A 424 17.02 -34.06 -6.57
CA ILE A 424 17.54 -33.34 -7.76
C ILE A 424 16.40 -32.88 -8.70
N GLU A 425 15.29 -33.61 -8.80
CA GLU A 425 14.14 -33.21 -9.62
C GLU A 425 13.52 -31.90 -9.14
N SER A 426 13.66 -31.57 -7.83
CA SER A 426 13.21 -30.35 -7.19
C SER A 426 14.25 -29.23 -7.19
N LEU A 427 15.28 -29.30 -8.07
CA LEU A 427 16.41 -28.37 -8.10
C LEU A 427 16.27 -27.35 -9.26
N PRO A 428 15.52 -26.24 -9.10
CA PRO A 428 15.37 -25.26 -10.16
C PRO A 428 16.64 -24.41 -10.31
N HIS A 429 16.93 -23.97 -11.53
CA HIS A 429 18.00 -23.01 -11.85
C HIS A 429 19.43 -23.39 -11.45
N TRP A 430 19.68 -24.64 -11.10
CA TRP A 430 21.02 -25.02 -10.63
C TRP A 430 22.10 -24.82 -11.69
N ASP A 431 21.84 -25.23 -12.92
CA ASP A 431 22.77 -25.03 -14.04
C ASP A 431 23.06 -23.56 -14.32
N GLU A 432 22.06 -22.69 -14.10
CA GLU A 432 22.23 -21.25 -14.26
C GLU A 432 23.09 -20.68 -13.12
N LEU A 433 22.87 -21.12 -11.88
CA LEU A 433 23.68 -20.74 -10.73
C LEU A 433 25.13 -21.23 -10.90
N GLN A 434 25.34 -22.47 -11.38
CA GLN A 434 26.68 -22.98 -11.67
C GLN A 434 27.40 -22.13 -12.73
N ARG A 435 26.72 -21.80 -13.83
CA ARG A 435 27.29 -20.93 -14.87
C ARG A 435 27.63 -19.53 -14.36
N ALA A 436 26.79 -18.96 -13.49
CA ALA A 436 27.06 -17.65 -12.88
C ALA A 436 28.24 -17.73 -11.91
N ALA A 437 28.28 -18.75 -11.04
CA ALA A 437 29.38 -18.95 -10.09
C ALA A 437 30.73 -19.20 -10.77
N ALA A 438 30.73 -19.95 -11.89
CA ALA A 438 31.96 -20.21 -12.67
C ALA A 438 32.59 -18.94 -13.26
N ARG A 439 31.85 -17.84 -13.38
CA ARG A 439 32.35 -16.51 -13.80
C ARG A 439 32.96 -15.71 -12.65
N LEU A 440 32.79 -16.14 -11.41
CA LEU A 440 33.32 -15.49 -10.20
C LEU A 440 34.60 -16.21 -9.76
N ARG A 441 35.70 -15.49 -9.64
CA ARG A 441 37.04 -16.08 -9.36
C ARG A 441 37.13 -16.80 -8.00
N ARG A 442 36.33 -16.39 -7.01
CA ARG A 442 36.39 -16.88 -5.63
C ARG A 442 35.06 -17.44 -5.15
N ALA A 443 34.22 -17.96 -6.06
CA ALA A 443 32.97 -18.60 -5.72
C ALA A 443 33.13 -20.10 -5.47
N ARG A 444 32.42 -20.62 -4.49
CA ARG A 444 32.27 -22.05 -4.24
C ARG A 444 30.79 -22.41 -4.14
N LEU A 445 30.43 -23.58 -4.64
CA LEU A 445 29.07 -24.10 -4.61
C LEU A 445 29.03 -25.36 -3.73
N HIS A 446 28.03 -25.44 -2.85
CA HIS A 446 27.80 -26.60 -1.98
C HIS A 446 26.35 -27.01 -2.12
N LEU A 447 26.10 -28.16 -2.78
CA LEU A 447 24.76 -28.73 -2.90
C LEU A 447 24.55 -29.80 -1.84
N TYR A 448 23.41 -29.73 -1.15
CA TYR A 448 22.97 -30.71 -0.16
C TYR A 448 21.64 -31.32 -0.60
N VAL A 449 21.58 -32.65 -0.63
CA VAL A 449 20.37 -33.43 -0.97
C VAL A 449 19.91 -34.19 0.27
N THR A 450 18.69 -33.87 0.78
CA THR A 450 18.22 -34.44 2.05
C THR A 450 17.59 -35.81 1.91
N ARG A 451 17.14 -36.18 0.70
CA ARG A 451 16.56 -37.49 0.37
C ARG A 451 17.07 -37.93 -1.01
N PRO A 452 18.38 -38.22 -1.13
CA PRO A 452 18.97 -38.60 -2.42
C PRO A 452 18.35 -39.90 -2.92
N ARG A 453 18.09 -39.92 -4.21
CA ARG A 453 17.69 -41.13 -4.95
C ARG A 453 18.90 -41.74 -5.65
N GLN A 454 18.79 -42.99 -6.08
CA GLN A 454 19.88 -43.65 -6.81
C GLN A 454 20.26 -42.91 -8.12
N GLU A 455 19.30 -42.26 -8.74
CA GLU A 455 19.44 -41.45 -9.96
C GLU A 455 20.18 -40.13 -9.72
N ASP A 456 20.16 -39.61 -8.48
CA ASP A 456 20.79 -38.34 -8.10
C ASP A 456 22.33 -38.45 -8.07
N ALA A 457 22.91 -39.63 -8.14
CA ALA A 457 24.35 -39.87 -8.12
C ALA A 457 25.12 -39.23 -9.30
N ALA A 458 24.41 -38.81 -10.36
CA ALA A 458 25.00 -38.13 -11.51
C ALA A 458 25.37 -36.65 -11.21
N VAL A 459 24.84 -36.07 -10.14
CA VAL A 459 25.12 -34.68 -9.70
C VAL A 459 25.94 -34.74 -8.42
N GLU A 460 27.08 -34.04 -8.40
CA GLU A 460 27.92 -33.95 -7.19
C GLU A 460 27.16 -33.23 -6.08
N HIS A 461 26.95 -33.92 -4.97
CA HIS A 461 26.22 -33.36 -3.81
C HIS A 461 26.68 -33.98 -2.49
N ASN A 462 26.39 -33.29 -1.40
CA ASN A 462 26.54 -33.78 -0.04
C ASN A 462 25.20 -34.34 0.47
N PRO A 463 25.20 -35.49 1.16
CA PRO A 463 23.97 -36.05 1.72
C PRO A 463 23.52 -35.28 2.98
N GLY A 464 22.22 -35.20 3.18
CA GLY A 464 21.63 -34.62 4.40
C GLY A 464 21.49 -33.10 4.39
N ARG A 465 21.56 -32.49 5.57
CA ARG A 465 21.47 -31.03 5.76
C ARG A 465 22.82 -30.49 6.22
N PRO A 466 23.18 -29.24 5.79
CA PRO A 466 24.33 -28.55 6.38
C PRO A 466 24.10 -28.37 7.89
N ASP A 467 25.17 -28.51 8.66
CA ASP A 467 25.17 -28.32 10.10
C ASP A 467 26.11 -27.18 10.53
N GLY A 468 26.20 -26.94 11.83
CA GLY A 468 27.08 -25.92 12.39
C GLY A 468 28.56 -26.18 12.11
N THR A 469 28.99 -27.44 11.91
CA THR A 469 30.37 -27.81 11.59
C THR A 469 30.75 -27.34 10.19
N LEU A 470 29.86 -27.54 9.21
CA LEU A 470 30.05 -27.01 7.86
C LEU A 470 30.17 -25.48 7.89
N ILE A 471 29.23 -24.80 8.56
CA ILE A 471 29.22 -23.34 8.62
C ILE A 471 30.51 -22.81 9.26
N ALA A 472 30.94 -23.40 10.37
CA ALA A 472 32.22 -23.08 11.00
C ALA A 472 33.42 -23.35 10.11
N GLY A 473 33.39 -24.42 9.29
CA GLY A 473 34.45 -24.75 8.33
C GLY A 473 34.53 -23.82 7.11
N ILE A 474 33.41 -23.26 6.67
CA ILE A 474 33.35 -22.26 5.59
C ILE A 474 33.83 -20.89 6.09
N LEU A 475 33.46 -20.51 7.32
CA LEU A 475 33.71 -19.19 7.89
C LEU A 475 35.14 -19.10 8.44
N THR A 476 36.07 -18.57 7.64
CA THR A 476 37.46 -18.30 8.07
C THR A 476 37.55 -17.06 8.94
N ASP A 477 36.64 -16.08 8.76
CA ASP A 477 36.51 -14.86 9.55
C ASP A 477 35.00 -14.55 9.73
N PRO A 478 34.34 -15.14 10.77
CA PRO A 478 32.93 -14.94 10.99
C PRO A 478 32.52 -13.47 11.25
N ALA A 479 33.40 -12.70 11.92
CA ALA A 479 33.11 -11.33 12.31
C ALA A 479 32.98 -10.38 11.10
N SER A 480 33.69 -10.67 10.00
CA SER A 480 33.65 -9.88 8.75
C SER A 480 32.82 -10.54 7.64
N THR A 481 32.08 -11.61 7.95
CA THR A 481 31.25 -12.30 6.96
C THR A 481 29.82 -11.78 6.95
N GLU A 482 29.33 -11.46 5.76
CA GLU A 482 27.90 -11.20 5.52
C GLU A 482 27.21 -12.51 5.18
N VAL A 483 26.04 -12.75 5.81
CA VAL A 483 25.26 -13.99 5.63
C VAL A 483 23.86 -13.67 5.14
N HIS A 484 23.45 -14.29 4.03
CA HIS A 484 22.09 -14.22 3.51
C HIS A 484 21.42 -15.58 3.56
N MET A 485 20.16 -15.63 3.97
CA MET A 485 19.39 -16.87 4.10
C MET A 485 18.03 -16.75 3.46
N CYS A 486 17.64 -17.78 2.68
CA CYS A 486 16.30 -17.86 2.10
C CYS A 486 15.79 -19.30 2.08
N GLY A 487 14.59 -19.51 2.62
CA GLY A 487 13.98 -20.82 2.71
C GLY A 487 12.78 -20.90 3.64
N SER A 488 12.46 -22.09 4.12
CA SER A 488 11.42 -22.28 5.12
C SER A 488 11.81 -21.64 6.46
N ILE A 489 10.82 -21.30 7.30
CA ILE A 489 11.05 -20.73 8.63
C ILE A 489 12.00 -21.62 9.44
N SER A 490 11.78 -22.96 9.46
CA SER A 490 12.65 -23.89 10.19
C SER A 490 14.10 -23.85 9.68
N PHE A 491 14.31 -23.87 8.36
CA PHE A 491 15.64 -23.78 7.76
C PHE A 491 16.36 -22.48 8.16
N VAL A 492 15.68 -21.35 8.03
CA VAL A 492 16.25 -20.04 8.40
C VAL A 492 16.59 -19.99 9.89
N THR A 493 15.71 -20.52 10.76
CA THR A 493 15.96 -20.57 12.22
C THR A 493 17.20 -21.39 12.56
N ASP A 494 17.33 -22.61 12.00
CA ASP A 494 18.45 -23.51 12.25
C ASP A 494 19.78 -22.89 11.75
N MET A 495 19.78 -22.37 10.53
CA MET A 495 20.98 -21.80 9.92
C MET A 495 21.42 -20.50 10.59
N ARG A 496 20.47 -19.67 11.06
CA ARG A 496 20.77 -18.46 11.83
C ARG A 496 21.44 -18.81 13.16
N ALA A 497 20.90 -19.79 13.87
CA ALA A 497 21.49 -20.25 15.12
C ALA A 497 22.92 -20.79 14.89
N ALA A 498 23.14 -21.56 13.81
CA ALA A 498 24.44 -22.09 13.47
C ALA A 498 25.46 -20.98 13.09
N ALA A 499 25.05 -19.97 12.31
CA ALA A 499 25.89 -18.84 11.96
C ALA A 499 26.28 -18.00 13.19
N GLN A 500 25.32 -17.75 14.09
CA GLN A 500 25.56 -17.03 15.35
C GLN A 500 26.52 -17.82 16.28
N ALA A 501 26.32 -19.14 16.39
CA ALA A 501 27.22 -20.02 17.17
C ALA A 501 28.64 -20.04 16.59
N ALA A 502 28.80 -19.87 15.27
CA ALA A 502 30.10 -19.73 14.60
C ALA A 502 30.73 -18.33 14.75
N GLY A 503 30.03 -17.37 15.39
CA GLY A 503 30.56 -16.03 15.68
C GLY A 503 30.15 -14.93 14.69
N VAL A 504 29.18 -15.18 13.80
CA VAL A 504 28.67 -14.13 12.89
C VAL A 504 27.82 -13.14 13.68
N PRO A 505 28.10 -11.82 13.60
CA PRO A 505 27.27 -10.81 14.26
C PRO A 505 25.84 -10.83 13.73
N THR A 506 24.85 -10.68 14.61
CA THR A 506 23.43 -10.63 14.22
C THR A 506 23.13 -9.56 13.17
N SER A 507 23.81 -8.42 13.24
CA SER A 507 23.71 -7.31 12.26
C SER A 507 24.22 -7.65 10.85
N SER A 508 25.05 -8.70 10.72
CA SER A 508 25.56 -9.19 9.45
C SER A 508 24.71 -10.33 8.86
N ILE A 509 23.66 -10.77 9.56
CA ILE A 509 22.77 -11.85 9.11
C ILE A 509 21.48 -11.22 8.56
N ARG A 510 21.21 -11.47 7.28
CA ARG A 510 19.99 -11.07 6.58
C ARG A 510 19.23 -12.31 6.14
N TYR A 511 17.93 -12.29 6.22
CA TYR A 511 17.14 -13.45 5.82
C TYR A 511 15.77 -13.08 5.30
N ASP A 512 15.24 -13.94 4.43
CA ASP A 512 13.87 -13.92 3.95
C ASP A 512 13.26 -15.32 4.13
N ALA A 513 12.27 -15.41 5.01
CA ALA A 513 11.59 -16.67 5.30
C ALA A 513 10.26 -16.75 4.55
N PHE A 514 10.01 -17.89 3.89
CA PHE A 514 8.75 -18.10 3.19
C PHE A 514 7.60 -18.28 4.17
N TYR A 515 6.62 -17.40 4.06
CA TYR A 515 5.34 -17.53 4.78
C TYR A 515 4.16 -17.35 3.81
N SER A 516 3.02 -17.91 4.19
CA SER A 516 1.75 -17.64 3.52
C SER A 516 0.95 -16.66 4.35
N PRO A 517 0.32 -15.66 3.74
CA PRO A 517 -0.58 -14.78 4.48
C PRO A 517 -1.68 -15.60 5.14
N ARG A 518 -2.01 -15.22 6.36
CA ARG A 518 -3.14 -15.80 7.12
C ARG A 518 -4.32 -14.85 7.01
N THR A 519 -5.52 -15.39 7.02
CA THR A 519 -6.71 -14.57 7.26
C THR A 519 -6.60 -14.02 8.68
N VAL A 520 -6.57 -12.70 8.83
CA VAL A 520 -6.52 -12.01 10.12
C VAL A 520 -7.93 -11.51 10.42
N ASP A 521 -8.38 -11.72 11.64
CA ASP A 521 -9.61 -11.11 12.12
C ASP A 521 -9.36 -9.63 12.38
N LEU A 522 -9.96 -8.78 11.55
CA LEU A 522 -9.83 -7.34 11.62
C LEU A 522 -10.97 -6.67 12.40
N THR A 523 -11.82 -7.45 13.04
CA THR A 523 -12.88 -6.91 13.91
C THR A 523 -12.24 -6.26 15.13
N PRO A 524 -12.51 -4.99 15.42
CA PRO A 524 -12.00 -4.33 16.62
C PRO A 524 -12.50 -5.03 17.88
N ARG A 525 -11.60 -5.34 18.79
CA ARG A 525 -11.92 -5.91 20.09
C ARG A 525 -12.16 -4.79 21.10
N PRO A 526 -13.04 -4.98 22.10
CA PRO A 526 -13.14 -4.03 23.19
C PRO A 526 -11.80 -3.94 23.93
N ALA A 527 -11.49 -2.77 24.47
CA ALA A 527 -10.28 -2.59 25.28
C ALA A 527 -10.33 -3.57 26.47
N PRO A 528 -9.23 -4.32 26.73
CA PRO A 528 -9.21 -5.36 27.77
C PRO A 528 -9.32 -4.79 29.19
N HIS A 529 -9.06 -3.49 29.37
CA HIS A 529 -9.11 -2.79 30.65
C HIS A 529 -9.76 -1.40 30.46
N ALA A 530 -10.56 -1.00 31.45
CA ALA A 530 -11.26 0.30 31.39
C ALA A 530 -10.34 1.50 31.72
N GLY A 531 -9.18 1.27 32.32
CA GLY A 531 -8.30 2.33 32.87
C GLY A 531 -8.83 2.89 34.19
N PRO A 532 -8.43 4.11 34.56
CA PRO A 532 -7.56 5.03 33.84
C PRO A 532 -6.07 4.67 33.95
N PHE A 533 -5.31 4.92 32.89
CA PHE A 533 -3.84 4.77 32.86
C PHE A 533 -3.17 6.08 32.47
N GLN A 534 -1.97 6.35 32.97
CA GLN A 534 -1.15 7.48 32.51
C GLN A 534 -0.32 7.08 31.30
N VAL A 535 -0.37 7.90 30.27
CA VAL A 535 0.43 7.77 29.05
C VAL A 535 1.30 9.01 28.91
N THR A 536 2.61 8.83 28.92
CA THR A 536 3.57 9.93 28.72
C THR A 536 4.20 9.82 27.34
N TYR A 537 4.10 10.87 26.55
CA TYR A 537 4.79 11.05 25.28
C TYR A 537 6.09 11.78 25.57
N ARG A 538 7.22 11.02 25.48
CA ARG A 538 8.51 11.46 26.03
C ARG A 538 9.11 12.65 25.30
N ALA A 539 9.10 12.65 23.97
CA ALA A 539 9.73 13.70 23.17
C ALA A 539 8.99 15.04 23.32
N SER A 540 7.67 15.00 23.38
CA SER A 540 6.83 16.19 23.58
C SER A 540 6.67 16.60 25.05
N GLY A 541 7.03 15.72 26.01
CA GLY A 541 6.83 15.94 27.44
C GLY A 541 5.37 15.92 27.89
N VAL A 542 4.44 15.50 27.04
CA VAL A 542 3.02 15.48 27.33
C VAL A 542 2.64 14.23 28.09
N THR A 543 1.92 14.38 29.21
CA THR A 543 1.32 13.26 29.96
C THR A 543 -0.19 13.39 29.95
N ALA A 544 -0.87 12.36 29.48
CA ALA A 544 -2.32 12.31 29.37
C ALA A 544 -2.91 11.11 30.10
N LYS A 545 -4.12 11.25 30.59
CA LYS A 545 -4.88 10.17 31.22
C LYS A 545 -5.70 9.44 30.15
N TRP A 546 -5.43 8.18 29.96
CA TRP A 546 -6.18 7.33 29.04
C TRP A 546 -7.36 6.65 29.74
N SER A 547 -8.50 6.58 29.07
CA SER A 547 -9.66 5.76 29.40
C SER A 547 -10.14 5.04 28.15
N ALA A 548 -11.07 4.09 28.27
CA ALA A 548 -11.60 3.37 27.10
C ALA A 548 -12.24 4.32 26.05
N GLU A 549 -12.73 5.49 26.47
CA GLU A 549 -13.28 6.53 25.58
C GLU A 549 -12.20 7.32 24.83
N SER A 550 -10.95 7.25 25.28
CA SER A 550 -9.81 7.93 24.64
C SER A 550 -9.39 7.29 23.32
N GLY A 551 -9.91 6.09 23.02
CA GLY A 551 -9.52 5.34 21.82
C GLY A 551 -8.11 4.77 21.90
N THR A 552 -7.43 4.71 20.77
CA THR A 552 -6.05 4.19 20.64
C THR A 552 -5.01 5.15 21.20
N LEU A 553 -3.77 4.70 21.37
CA LEU A 553 -2.64 5.54 21.77
C LEU A 553 -2.41 6.70 20.78
N LEU A 554 -2.63 6.49 19.50
CA LEU A 554 -2.56 7.55 18.48
C LEU A 554 -3.68 8.59 18.66
N GLU A 555 -4.92 8.14 18.90
CA GLU A 555 -6.06 9.03 19.11
C GLU A 555 -5.92 9.85 20.41
N LEU A 556 -5.39 9.24 21.48
CA LEU A 556 -5.04 9.96 22.69
C LEU A 556 -3.99 11.06 22.43
N ALA A 557 -2.89 10.74 21.72
CA ALA A 557 -1.87 11.75 21.36
C ALA A 557 -2.49 12.94 20.62
N GLN A 558 -3.31 12.66 19.62
CA GLN A 558 -3.97 13.67 18.81
C GLN A 558 -4.97 14.51 19.62
N SER A 559 -5.65 13.91 20.60
CA SER A 559 -6.53 14.66 21.51
C SER A 559 -5.76 15.66 22.38
N GLN A 560 -4.47 15.43 22.59
CA GLN A 560 -3.57 16.35 23.31
C GLN A 560 -2.85 17.33 22.37
N GLY A 561 -3.21 17.37 21.08
CA GLY A 561 -2.62 18.27 20.10
C GLY A 561 -1.28 17.77 19.52
N LEU A 562 -0.88 16.52 19.78
CA LEU A 562 0.34 15.97 19.22
C LEU A 562 0.11 15.45 17.80
N THR A 563 1.00 15.83 16.89
CA THR A 563 1.02 15.32 15.50
C THR A 563 2.04 14.20 15.40
N LEU A 564 1.59 12.96 15.49
CA LEU A 564 2.44 11.78 15.33
C LEU A 564 2.30 11.19 13.91
N PRO A 565 3.38 10.58 13.36
CA PRO A 565 3.32 9.94 12.06
C PRO A 565 2.18 8.93 11.99
N ALA A 566 1.29 9.07 11.02
CA ALA A 566 0.15 8.17 10.84
C ALA A 566 -0.26 8.14 9.36
N GLY A 567 -0.43 6.93 8.81
CA GLY A 567 -0.92 6.72 7.45
C GLY A 567 -2.32 6.10 7.45
N CYS A 568 -2.41 4.79 7.31
CA CYS A 568 -3.68 4.04 7.17
C CYS A 568 -4.60 4.07 8.39
N ARG A 569 -4.08 4.29 9.60
CA ARG A 569 -4.78 4.26 10.91
C ARG A 569 -5.55 2.97 11.18
N ALA A 570 -5.11 1.87 10.58
CA ALA A 570 -5.79 0.58 10.60
C ALA A 570 -4.84 -0.61 10.91
N GLY A 571 -3.65 -0.34 11.45
CA GLY A 571 -2.68 -1.39 11.81
C GLY A 571 -1.98 -2.06 10.63
N VAL A 572 -1.94 -1.44 9.43
CA VAL A 572 -1.52 -2.13 8.19
C VAL A 572 -0.33 -1.51 7.46
N CYS A 573 -0.02 -0.22 7.65
CA CYS A 573 1.09 0.44 6.93
C CYS A 573 2.39 0.57 7.75
N GLY A 574 2.31 0.42 9.07
CA GLY A 574 3.48 0.55 9.95
C GLY A 574 3.91 1.98 10.27
N THR A 575 3.35 3.02 9.62
CA THR A 575 3.77 4.42 9.74
C THR A 575 3.70 4.95 11.18
N CYS A 576 2.75 4.45 11.99
CA CYS A 576 2.58 4.86 13.38
C CYS A 576 3.36 3.97 14.38
N ALA A 577 4.39 3.27 13.93
CA ALA A 577 5.21 2.44 14.82
C ALA A 577 6.04 3.33 15.75
N ALA A 578 5.95 3.08 17.06
CA ALA A 578 6.73 3.77 18.09
C ALA A 578 7.22 2.78 19.16
N THR A 579 8.33 3.10 19.79
CA THR A 579 8.81 2.33 20.94
C THR A 579 7.96 2.65 22.15
N VAL A 580 7.46 1.62 22.85
CA VAL A 580 6.61 1.78 24.03
C VAL A 580 7.24 1.08 25.23
N HIS A 581 7.45 1.82 26.30
CA HIS A 581 7.90 1.30 27.58
C HIS A 581 6.70 1.11 28.50
N GLY A 582 6.23 -0.12 28.60
CA GLY A 582 5.04 -0.51 29.35
C GLY A 582 4.29 -1.64 28.67
N ARG A 583 3.04 -1.85 29.08
CA ARG A 583 2.20 -2.92 28.53
C ARG A 583 1.08 -2.35 27.69
N THR A 584 0.92 -2.92 26.51
CA THR A 584 -0.15 -2.57 25.57
C THR A 584 -0.95 -3.81 25.17
N ALA A 585 -2.13 -3.59 24.64
CA ALA A 585 -2.92 -4.60 23.92
C ALA A 585 -3.34 -4.03 22.57
N TYR A 586 -3.47 -4.89 21.59
CA TYR A 586 -4.01 -4.53 20.29
C TYR A 586 -5.54 -4.68 20.28
N LEU A 587 -6.24 -3.63 19.86
CA LEU A 587 -7.68 -3.68 19.57
C LEU A 587 -7.96 -4.45 18.27
N THR A 588 -7.03 -4.37 17.32
CA THR A 588 -7.03 -5.15 16.08
C THR A 588 -5.62 -5.67 15.87
N ASP A 589 -5.46 -6.95 15.55
CA ASP A 589 -4.14 -7.53 15.33
C ASP A 589 -3.45 -6.81 14.14
N PRO A 590 -2.21 -6.32 14.31
CA PRO A 590 -1.51 -5.64 13.25
C PRO A 590 -1.18 -6.61 12.11
N LEU A 591 -1.34 -6.14 10.86
CA LEU A 591 -0.96 -6.91 9.66
C LEU A 591 0.54 -6.76 9.32
N VAL A 592 1.18 -5.74 9.87
CA VAL A 592 2.62 -5.51 9.79
C VAL A 592 3.21 -5.69 11.17
N GLU A 593 4.18 -6.58 11.30
CA GLU A 593 4.94 -6.73 12.54
C GLU A 593 5.87 -5.53 12.74
N PRO A 594 5.70 -4.74 13.82
CA PRO A 594 6.59 -3.61 14.09
C PRO A 594 8.02 -4.11 14.40
N ARG A 595 9.03 -3.34 14.04
CA ARG A 595 10.43 -3.69 14.28
C ARG A 595 10.79 -3.60 15.78
N GLY A 596 11.62 -4.51 16.27
CA GLY A 596 12.41 -4.33 17.49
C GLY A 596 11.64 -3.95 18.76
N GLY A 597 10.43 -4.48 18.97
CA GLY A 597 9.62 -4.18 20.18
C GLY A 597 8.81 -2.89 20.08
N GLN A 598 8.69 -2.31 18.89
CA GLN A 598 7.77 -1.21 18.63
C GLN A 598 6.31 -1.67 18.63
N VAL A 599 5.39 -0.72 18.78
CA VAL A 599 3.95 -0.93 18.80
C VAL A 599 3.30 -0.01 17.77
N LEU A 600 2.28 -0.49 17.07
CA LEU A 600 1.50 0.37 16.17
C LEU A 600 0.47 1.16 16.98
N LEU A 601 0.72 2.45 17.18
CA LEU A 601 -0.10 3.31 18.03
C LEU A 601 -1.56 3.41 17.58
N CYS A 602 -1.84 3.25 16.28
CA CYS A 602 -3.19 3.40 15.72
C CYS A 602 -4.15 2.24 16.00
N CYS A 603 -3.67 1.14 16.54
CA CYS A 603 -4.49 -0.03 16.86
C CYS A 603 -4.20 -0.60 18.25
N SER A 604 -3.41 0.09 19.06
CA SER A 604 -3.06 -0.33 20.42
C SER A 604 -3.61 0.59 21.50
N VAL A 605 -3.83 0.00 22.68
CA VAL A 605 -4.26 0.69 23.90
C VAL A 605 -3.36 0.32 25.06
N PRO A 606 -3.22 1.18 26.10
CA PRO A 606 -2.45 0.83 27.29
C PRO A 606 -3.22 -0.20 28.13
N THR A 607 -2.47 -1.08 28.83
CA THR A 607 -3.00 -1.98 29.85
C THR A 607 -2.40 -1.69 31.24
N ALA A 608 -1.52 -0.70 31.31
CA ALA A 608 -0.90 -0.13 32.51
C ALA A 608 -0.37 1.27 32.14
N ASP A 609 0.11 2.02 33.12
CA ASP A 609 0.86 3.26 32.86
C ASP A 609 2.05 2.97 31.94
N LEU A 610 2.28 3.84 30.94
CA LEU A 610 3.33 3.63 29.95
C LEU A 610 3.93 4.92 29.41
N VAL A 611 5.07 4.78 28.75
CA VAL A 611 5.78 5.85 28.07
C VAL A 611 5.91 5.50 26.59
N VAL A 612 5.57 6.44 25.74
CA VAL A 612 5.75 6.35 24.28
C VAL A 612 6.96 7.19 23.89
N ASP A 613 7.91 6.59 23.18
CA ASP A 613 9.00 7.31 22.53
C ASP A 613 8.53 7.65 21.11
N GLU A 614 8.00 8.85 20.93
CA GLU A 614 7.66 9.37 19.63
C GLU A 614 8.93 9.83 18.90
N ASN A 615 9.12 9.36 17.67
CA ASN A 615 10.25 9.72 16.80
C ASN A 615 9.95 10.98 15.99
#